data_f3c139366ca105fea901f18f5ce76f1a
#
_entry.id   f3c139366ca105fea901f18f5ce76f1a
#
_cell.length_a   1.000
_cell.length_b   1.000
_cell.length_c   1.000
_cell.angle_alpha   90.00
_cell.angle_beta   90.00
_cell.angle_gamma   90.00
#
_symmetry.space_group_name_H-M   'P 1'
#
loop_
_entity.id
_entity.type
_entity.pdbx_description
1 polymer ?
#
loop_
_entity_poly.entity_id
_entity_poly.type
_entity_poly.pdbx_seq_one_letter_code
_entity_poly.pdbx_strand_id
1 'polypeptide(L)'
;MDNQLNTYGFGASGTAGALAVRNRVLRNTYWLLALSMIPTILGAWIGVATGFNLMGRNPLIGFVVFMAVAFGFFYAIERFKNSGVGVALLLGFTFFMGLMLSRLLGYVLGMANGTSIVMMAFGSTAAIFGVMATIATVSKRDFSGMGSWLFVG
;
A
#
# COMPACT_ATOMS: atom_id res chain seq x y z
N MET A 1 16.80 -9.05 -53.74
CA MET A 1 17.51 -9.87 -52.72
C MET A 1 17.81 -9.02 -51.47
N ASP A 2 16.94 -8.07 -51.09
CA ASP A 2 17.20 -7.11 -49.98
C ASP A 2 15.96 -6.86 -49.10
N ASN A 3 15.34 -7.98 -48.61
CA ASN A 3 14.15 -7.80 -47.73
C ASN A 3 14.21 -8.68 -46.49
N GLN A 4 15.40 -9.14 -46.06
CA GLN A 4 15.52 -10.01 -44.88
C GLN A 4 16.20 -9.33 -43.66
N LEU A 5 16.64 -8.08 -43.76
CA LEU A 5 17.40 -7.44 -42.69
C LEU A 5 16.61 -6.51 -41.78
N ASN A 6 15.30 -6.33 -42.05
CA ASN A 6 14.47 -5.43 -41.24
C ASN A 6 13.62 -6.10 -40.15
N THR A 7 13.68 -7.45 -40.03
CA THR A 7 12.83 -8.18 -39.08
C THR A 7 13.45 -8.35 -37.68
N TYR A 8 14.76 -8.12 -37.55
CA TYR A 8 15.46 -8.33 -36.26
C TYR A 8 15.54 -7.08 -35.36
N GLY A 9 15.16 -5.91 -35.87
CA GLY A 9 15.21 -4.66 -35.10
C GLY A 9 14.00 -4.35 -34.24
N PHE A 10 12.83 -4.93 -34.55
CA PHE A 10 11.57 -4.58 -33.87
C PHE A 10 11.33 -5.34 -32.57
N GLY A 11 11.99 -6.47 -32.36
CA GLY A 11 11.80 -7.30 -31.15
C GLY A 11 12.55 -6.77 -29.92
N ALA A 12 13.76 -6.24 -30.10
CA ALA A 12 14.62 -5.85 -28.99
C ALA A 12 14.26 -4.48 -28.40
N SER A 13 13.78 -3.55 -29.23
CA SER A 13 13.34 -2.23 -28.75
C SER A 13 12.00 -2.29 -28.00
N GLY A 14 11.11 -3.20 -28.37
CA GLY A 14 9.82 -3.41 -27.69
C GLY A 14 9.98 -3.97 -26.29
N THR A 15 10.86 -4.94 -26.10
CA THR A 15 11.12 -5.57 -24.79
C THR A 15 11.88 -4.63 -23.86
N ALA A 16 12.87 -3.90 -24.34
CA ALA A 16 13.60 -2.93 -23.52
C ALA A 16 12.70 -1.76 -23.07
N GLY A 17 11.82 -1.26 -23.96
CA GLY A 17 10.84 -0.23 -23.64
C GLY A 17 9.81 -0.73 -22.60
N ALA A 18 9.30 -1.93 -22.77
CA ALA A 18 8.35 -2.54 -21.83
C ALA A 18 8.96 -2.75 -20.43
N LEU A 19 10.23 -3.17 -20.36
CA LEU A 19 10.97 -3.31 -19.09
C LEU A 19 11.23 -1.96 -18.41
N ALA A 20 11.57 -0.92 -19.18
CA ALA A 20 11.78 0.41 -18.64
C ALA A 20 10.48 1.03 -18.08
N VAL A 21 9.36 0.85 -18.79
CA VAL A 21 8.03 1.29 -18.32
C VAL A 21 7.63 0.54 -17.06
N ARG A 22 7.82 -0.78 -17.03
CA ARG A 22 7.52 -1.62 -15.85
C ARG A 22 8.32 -1.18 -14.63
N ASN A 23 9.63 -0.93 -14.79
CA ASN A 23 10.47 -0.47 -13.69
C ASN A 23 10.08 0.92 -13.17
N ARG A 24 9.65 1.80 -14.06
CA ARG A 24 9.15 3.14 -13.70
C ARG A 24 7.85 3.06 -12.93
N VAL A 25 6.91 2.23 -13.37
CA VAL A 25 5.63 2.01 -12.69
C VAL A 25 5.85 1.41 -11.30
N LEU A 26 6.66 0.35 -11.19
CA LEU A 26 7.00 -0.26 -9.91
C LEU A 26 7.63 0.75 -8.94
N ARG A 27 8.60 1.53 -9.39
CA ARG A 27 9.25 2.54 -8.56
C ARG A 27 8.25 3.59 -8.06
N ASN A 28 7.38 4.09 -8.93
CA ASN A 28 6.36 5.05 -8.55
C ASN A 28 5.35 4.45 -7.54
N THR A 29 4.97 3.20 -7.73
CA THR A 29 4.06 2.50 -6.81
C THR A 29 4.68 2.33 -5.43
N TYR A 30 5.97 1.94 -5.35
CA TYR A 30 6.67 1.84 -4.07
C TYR A 30 6.83 3.20 -3.37
N TRP A 31 7.09 4.27 -4.13
CA TRP A 31 7.14 5.63 -3.58
C TRP A 31 5.79 6.10 -3.04
N LEU A 32 4.71 5.85 -3.76
CA LEU A 32 3.35 6.16 -3.29
C LEU A 32 2.97 5.34 -2.06
N LEU A 33 3.36 4.06 -2.04
CA LEU A 33 3.15 3.20 -0.87
C LEU A 33 3.91 3.72 0.35
N ALA A 34 5.19 4.04 0.20
CA ALA A 34 6.00 4.63 1.28
C ALA A 34 5.44 5.98 1.74
N LEU A 35 5.02 6.83 0.80
CA LEU A 35 4.43 8.13 1.10
C LEU A 35 3.09 7.98 1.84
N SER A 36 2.29 6.97 1.52
CA SER A 36 1.00 6.72 2.18
C SER A 36 1.16 6.22 3.64
N MET A 37 2.31 5.67 4.00
CA MET A 37 2.57 5.28 5.38
C MET A 37 2.69 6.48 6.33
N ILE A 38 3.20 7.62 5.84
CA ILE A 38 3.36 8.83 6.67
C ILE A 38 2.02 9.32 7.22
N PRO A 39 0.99 9.62 6.41
CA PRO A 39 -0.30 10.04 6.93
C PRO A 39 -0.99 8.95 7.76
N THR A 40 -0.76 7.66 7.47
CA THR A 40 -1.29 6.57 8.29
C THR A 40 -0.72 6.60 9.71
N ILE A 41 0.59 6.77 9.85
CA ILE A 41 1.26 6.88 11.15
C ILE A 41 0.79 8.12 11.90
N LEU A 42 0.71 9.27 11.22
CA LEU A 42 0.20 10.51 11.81
C LEU A 42 -1.25 10.36 12.27
N GLY A 43 -2.10 9.76 11.46
CA GLY A 43 -3.49 9.47 11.80
C GLY A 43 -3.60 8.57 13.03
N ALA A 44 -2.83 7.49 13.07
CA ALA A 44 -2.80 6.58 14.22
C ALA A 44 -2.30 7.27 15.48
N TRP A 45 -1.24 8.06 15.39
CA TRP A 45 -0.69 8.80 16.52
C TRP A 45 -1.66 9.86 17.07
N ILE A 46 -2.22 10.68 16.19
CA ILE A 46 -3.23 11.70 16.58
C ILE A 46 -4.45 11.00 17.17
N GLY A 47 -4.90 9.89 16.58
CA GLY A 47 -6.04 9.14 17.09
C GLY A 47 -5.81 8.57 18.48
N VAL A 48 -4.61 8.06 18.79
CA VAL A 48 -4.24 7.60 20.14
C VAL A 48 -4.14 8.78 21.10
N ALA A 49 -3.49 9.89 20.70
CA ALA A 49 -3.28 11.06 21.55
C ALA A 49 -4.59 11.76 21.90
N THR A 50 -5.55 11.82 20.97
CA THR A 50 -6.86 12.47 21.19
C THR A 50 -7.92 11.54 21.77
N GLY A 51 -7.64 10.25 21.85
CA GLY A 51 -8.62 9.22 22.24
C GLY A 51 -9.76 9.10 21.24
N PHE A 52 -9.49 9.32 19.96
CA PHE A 52 -10.51 9.32 18.90
C PHE A 52 -11.28 8.01 18.86
N ASN A 53 -12.59 8.10 18.99
CA ASN A 53 -13.46 6.95 19.07
C ASN A 53 -14.74 7.14 18.24
N LEU A 54 -14.66 6.78 16.95
CA LEU A 54 -15.82 6.82 16.06
C LEU A 54 -16.91 5.82 16.49
N MET A 55 -16.52 4.70 17.08
CA MET A 55 -17.44 3.64 17.56
C MET A 55 -17.98 3.88 18.98
N GLY A 56 -17.65 5.03 19.60
CA GLY A 56 -17.87 5.43 20.99
C GLY A 56 -19.06 4.81 21.70
N ARG A 57 -20.23 5.39 21.54
CA ARG A 57 -21.41 5.04 22.31
C ARG A 57 -22.24 3.90 21.68
N ASN A 58 -22.22 3.79 20.34
CA ASN A 58 -22.93 2.78 19.58
C ASN A 58 -22.04 2.19 18.48
N PRO A 59 -21.53 0.97 18.63
CA PRO A 59 -20.66 0.33 17.64
C PRO A 59 -21.30 0.21 16.25
N LEU A 60 -22.60 0.00 16.20
CA LEU A 60 -23.34 -0.14 14.95
C LEU A 60 -23.37 1.16 14.14
N ILE A 61 -23.63 2.29 14.82
CA ILE A 61 -23.61 3.61 14.18
C ILE A 61 -22.19 3.95 13.72
N GLY A 62 -21.18 3.66 14.55
CA GLY A 62 -19.78 3.86 14.18
C GLY A 62 -19.37 3.05 12.95
N PHE A 63 -19.84 1.80 12.85
CA PHE A 63 -19.59 0.96 11.68
C PHE A 63 -20.26 1.51 10.42
N VAL A 64 -21.52 1.96 10.50
CA VAL A 64 -22.24 2.54 9.37
C VAL A 64 -21.55 3.83 8.89
N VAL A 65 -21.15 4.70 9.82
CA VAL A 65 -20.40 5.93 9.49
C VAL A 65 -19.06 5.60 8.85
N PHE A 66 -18.33 4.63 9.40
CA PHE A 66 -17.09 4.14 8.81
C PHE A 66 -17.27 3.66 7.38
N MET A 67 -18.29 2.82 7.12
CA MET A 67 -18.62 2.35 5.78
C MET A 67 -18.95 3.51 4.83
N ALA A 68 -19.80 4.46 5.27
CA ALA A 68 -20.18 5.60 4.46
C ALA A 68 -18.96 6.46 4.07
N VAL A 69 -18.07 6.73 5.02
CA VAL A 69 -16.85 7.50 4.76
C VAL A 69 -15.89 6.72 3.85
N ALA A 70 -15.69 5.42 4.07
CA ALA A 70 -14.84 4.58 3.24
C ALA A 70 -15.33 4.52 1.79
N PHE A 71 -16.62 4.27 1.58
CA PHE A 71 -17.22 4.30 0.24
C PHE A 71 -17.13 5.68 -0.41
N GLY A 72 -17.33 6.74 0.37
CA GLY A 72 -17.14 8.11 -0.11
C GLY A 72 -15.72 8.37 -0.62
N PHE A 73 -14.71 7.92 0.10
CA PHE A 73 -13.31 8.01 -0.35
C PHE A 73 -13.04 7.16 -1.59
N PHE A 74 -13.54 5.92 -1.66
CA PHE A 74 -13.38 5.08 -2.84
C PHE A 74 -13.99 5.71 -4.08
N TYR A 75 -15.21 6.21 -3.96
CA TYR A 75 -15.88 6.90 -5.06
C TYR A 75 -15.12 8.16 -5.50
N ALA A 76 -14.65 8.97 -4.54
CA ALA A 76 -13.88 10.18 -4.83
C ALA A 76 -12.53 9.86 -5.48
N ILE A 77 -11.79 8.86 -4.98
CA ILE A 77 -10.51 8.42 -5.54
C ILE A 77 -10.71 7.92 -6.97
N GLU A 78 -11.76 7.14 -7.23
CA GLU A 78 -12.04 6.64 -8.58
C GLU A 78 -12.40 7.76 -9.55
N ARG A 79 -13.16 8.73 -9.11
CA ARG A 79 -13.54 9.88 -9.93
C ARG A 79 -12.34 10.78 -10.29
N PHE A 80 -11.37 10.91 -9.38
CA PHE A 80 -10.21 11.79 -9.53
C PHE A 80 -8.89 11.04 -9.77
N LYS A 81 -8.95 9.76 -10.14
CA LYS A 81 -7.77 8.90 -10.32
C LYS A 81 -6.72 9.41 -11.32
N ASN A 82 -7.15 10.20 -12.30
CA ASN A 82 -6.27 10.78 -13.33
C ASN A 82 -5.71 12.17 -12.95
N SER A 83 -5.91 12.62 -11.72
CA SER A 83 -5.54 13.94 -11.24
C SER A 83 -4.69 13.82 -9.98
N GLY A 84 -3.86 14.83 -9.70
CA GLY A 84 -3.13 14.94 -8.42
C GLY A 84 -4.04 14.95 -7.19
N VAL A 85 -5.31 15.34 -7.38
CA VAL A 85 -6.35 15.29 -6.34
C VAL A 85 -6.62 13.84 -5.91
N GLY A 86 -6.55 12.87 -6.83
CA GLY A 86 -6.70 11.44 -6.50
C GLY A 86 -5.61 10.96 -5.52
N VAL A 87 -4.38 11.43 -5.69
CA VAL A 87 -3.28 11.11 -4.75
C VAL A 87 -3.54 11.76 -3.38
N ALA A 88 -3.98 13.02 -3.33
CA ALA A 88 -4.32 13.69 -2.08
C ALA A 88 -5.48 12.99 -1.35
N LEU A 89 -6.50 12.53 -2.10
CA LEU A 89 -7.60 11.74 -1.54
C LEU A 89 -7.13 10.38 -1.01
N LEU A 90 -6.19 9.73 -1.71
CA LEU A 90 -5.58 8.50 -1.24
C LEU A 90 -4.84 8.71 0.08
N LEU A 91 -4.04 9.78 0.20
CA LEU A 91 -3.34 10.12 1.43
C LEU A 91 -4.32 10.47 2.55
N GLY A 92 -5.40 11.18 2.26
CA GLY A 92 -6.49 11.45 3.21
C GLY A 92 -7.19 10.18 3.68
N PHE A 93 -7.41 9.23 2.78
CA PHE A 93 -7.97 7.93 3.12
C PHE A 93 -7.03 7.10 4.02
N THR A 94 -5.72 7.08 3.73
CA THR A 94 -4.75 6.37 4.57
C THR A 94 -4.61 7.02 5.95
N PHE A 95 -4.71 8.35 6.05
CA PHE A 95 -4.79 9.06 7.33
C PHE A 95 -6.04 8.65 8.13
N PHE A 96 -7.19 8.61 7.47
CA PHE A 96 -8.44 8.16 8.08
C PHE A 96 -8.35 6.71 8.57
N MET A 97 -7.74 5.82 7.80
CA MET A 97 -7.48 4.44 8.22
C MET A 97 -6.55 4.39 9.44
N GLY A 98 -5.54 5.24 9.50
CA GLY A 98 -4.69 5.41 10.68
C GLY A 98 -5.48 5.81 11.92
N LEU A 99 -6.39 6.79 11.78
CA LEU A 99 -7.29 7.19 12.88
C LEU A 99 -8.15 6.02 13.38
N MET A 100 -8.67 5.18 12.47
CA MET A 100 -9.45 4.00 12.84
C MET A 100 -8.60 2.96 13.58
N LEU A 101 -7.36 2.76 13.12
CA LEU A 101 -6.40 1.83 13.71
C LEU A 101 -5.98 2.28 15.13
N SER A 102 -6.07 3.58 15.43
CA SER A 102 -5.63 4.15 16.71
C SER A 102 -6.29 3.53 17.92
N ARG A 103 -7.56 3.12 17.81
CA ARG A 103 -8.27 2.46 18.89
C ARG A 103 -7.67 1.10 19.23
N LEU A 104 -7.37 0.29 18.21
CA LEU A 104 -6.71 -0.99 18.39
C LEU A 104 -5.33 -0.82 19.00
N LEU A 105 -4.56 0.14 18.48
CA LEU A 105 -3.25 0.49 19.00
C LEU A 105 -3.31 0.97 20.45
N GLY A 106 -4.26 1.86 20.77
CA GLY A 106 -4.46 2.34 22.14
C GLY A 106 -4.80 1.22 23.12
N TYR A 107 -5.62 0.26 22.71
CA TYR A 107 -5.94 -0.91 23.50
C TYR A 107 -4.71 -1.80 23.73
N VAL A 108 -3.95 -2.11 22.68
CA VAL A 108 -2.73 -2.92 22.77
C VAL A 108 -1.66 -2.23 23.59
N LEU A 109 -1.44 -0.92 23.39
CA LEU A 109 -0.46 -0.15 24.14
C LEU A 109 -0.80 -0.04 25.64
N GLY A 110 -2.08 -0.15 26.00
CA GLY A 110 -2.53 -0.21 27.39
C GLY A 110 -2.25 -1.56 28.10
N MET A 111 -1.84 -2.60 27.36
CA MET A 111 -1.43 -3.88 27.96
C MET A 111 -0.02 -3.79 28.56
N ALA A 112 0.29 -4.61 29.55
CA ALA A 112 1.57 -4.62 30.26
C ALA A 112 2.81 -4.75 29.32
N ASN A 113 2.66 -5.49 28.20
CA ASN A 113 3.72 -5.67 27.19
C ASN A 113 3.33 -5.11 25.81
N GLY A 114 2.38 -4.17 25.75
CA GLY A 114 1.77 -3.70 24.51
C GLY A 114 2.79 -3.09 23.54
N THR A 115 3.70 -2.26 24.03
CA THR A 115 4.74 -1.67 23.19
C THR A 115 5.65 -2.73 22.57
N SER A 116 6.01 -3.77 23.30
CA SER A 116 6.84 -4.88 22.79
C SER A 116 6.09 -5.66 21.70
N ILE A 117 4.80 -5.92 21.90
CA ILE A 117 3.96 -6.61 20.91
C ILE A 117 3.88 -5.81 19.61
N VAL A 118 3.63 -4.50 19.70
CA VAL A 118 3.56 -3.61 18.54
C VAL A 118 4.91 -3.55 17.81
N MET A 119 6.01 -3.38 18.55
CA MET A 119 7.36 -3.33 17.97
C MET A 119 7.74 -4.66 17.30
N MET A 120 7.39 -5.79 17.90
CA MET A 120 7.65 -7.11 17.32
C MET A 120 6.81 -7.33 16.03
N ALA A 121 5.53 -6.95 16.02
CA ALA A 121 4.66 -7.06 14.87
C ALA A 121 5.16 -6.18 13.70
N PHE A 122 5.45 -4.91 13.95
CA PHE A 122 5.98 -4.00 12.93
C PHE A 122 7.38 -4.39 12.48
N GLY A 123 8.26 -4.75 13.42
CA GLY A 123 9.64 -5.17 13.13
C GLY A 123 9.68 -6.42 12.26
N SER A 124 8.90 -7.45 12.59
CA SER A 124 8.84 -8.68 11.79
C SER A 124 8.26 -8.41 10.39
N THR A 125 7.20 -7.61 10.29
CA THR A 125 6.61 -7.23 9.00
C THR A 125 7.62 -6.45 8.16
N ALA A 126 8.30 -5.47 8.74
CA ALA A 126 9.33 -4.68 8.04
C ALA A 126 10.51 -5.55 7.60
N ALA A 127 10.94 -6.51 8.42
CA ALA A 127 12.01 -7.44 8.09
C ALA A 127 11.62 -8.34 6.90
N ILE A 128 10.44 -8.96 6.95
CA ILE A 128 9.94 -9.81 5.87
C ILE A 128 9.80 -8.99 4.58
N PHE A 129 9.19 -7.80 4.68
CA PHE A 129 9.01 -6.92 3.53
C PHE A 129 10.36 -6.46 2.95
N GLY A 130 11.33 -6.10 3.79
CA GLY A 130 12.67 -5.73 3.37
C GLY A 130 13.41 -6.86 2.65
N VAL A 131 13.34 -8.08 3.19
CA VAL A 131 13.92 -9.27 2.56
C VAL A 131 13.25 -9.54 1.20
N MET A 132 11.93 -9.53 1.14
CA MET A 132 11.20 -9.76 -0.11
C MET A 132 11.46 -8.66 -1.14
N ALA A 133 11.51 -7.41 -0.74
CA ALA A 133 11.85 -6.28 -1.62
C ALA A 133 13.28 -6.41 -2.16
N THR A 134 14.23 -6.83 -1.33
CA THR A 134 15.62 -7.08 -1.75
C THR A 134 15.70 -8.23 -2.75
N ILE A 135 15.02 -9.34 -2.47
CA ILE A 135 14.95 -10.49 -3.40
C ILE A 135 14.32 -10.05 -4.73
N ALA A 136 13.23 -9.31 -4.71
CA ALA A 136 12.56 -8.81 -5.91
C ALA A 136 13.43 -7.85 -6.73
N THR A 137 14.29 -7.07 -6.08
CA THR A 137 15.18 -6.11 -6.75
C THR A 137 16.44 -6.76 -7.32
N VAL A 138 17.03 -7.71 -6.58
CA VAL A 138 18.28 -8.40 -6.95
C VAL A 138 18.02 -9.57 -7.88
N SER A 139 16.92 -10.26 -7.72
CA SER A 139 16.56 -11.39 -8.56
C SER A 139 16.10 -10.90 -9.94
N LYS A 140 16.97 -11.05 -10.93
CA LYS A 140 16.65 -10.87 -12.34
C LYS A 140 15.77 -12.01 -12.91
N ARG A 141 15.32 -12.93 -12.08
CA ARG A 141 14.46 -14.04 -12.49
C ARG A 141 13.03 -13.58 -12.68
N ASP A 142 12.46 -13.92 -13.81
CA ASP A 142 11.02 -13.77 -14.06
C ASP A 142 10.24 -14.62 -13.04
N PHE A 143 9.59 -13.96 -12.11
CA PHE A 143 8.66 -14.58 -11.16
C PHE A 143 7.32 -14.96 -11.81
N SER A 144 7.19 -14.83 -13.13
CA SER A 144 5.97 -15.20 -13.87
C SER A 144 5.58 -16.68 -13.70
N GLY A 145 6.56 -17.57 -13.46
CA GLY A 145 6.31 -18.98 -13.16
C GLY A 145 5.86 -19.26 -11.71
N MET A 146 6.14 -18.35 -10.78
CA MET A 146 5.72 -18.52 -9.37
C MET A 146 4.27 -18.13 -9.11
N GLY A 147 3.62 -17.40 -10.02
CA GLY A 147 2.22 -17.06 -9.92
C GLY A 147 1.32 -18.30 -9.81
N SER A 148 1.63 -19.36 -10.52
CA SER A 148 0.90 -20.63 -10.44
C SER A 148 1.06 -21.32 -9.08
N TRP A 149 2.23 -21.22 -8.46
CA TRP A 149 2.49 -21.80 -7.13
C TRP A 149 1.81 -21.02 -6.01
N LEU A 150 1.75 -19.71 -6.12
CA LEU A 150 1.03 -18.85 -5.16
C LEU A 150 -0.50 -19.02 -5.25
N PHE A 151 -1.01 -19.45 -6.41
CA PHE A 151 -2.44 -19.66 -6.61
C PHE A 151 -2.93 -21.03 -6.11
N VAL A 152 -2.01 -21.99 -5.95
CA VAL A 152 -2.31 -23.37 -5.50
C VAL A 152 -2.12 -23.52 -3.97
N GLY A 153 -1.38 -22.62 -3.34
CA GLY A 153 -1.16 -22.59 -1.88
C GLY A 153 -2.16 -21.73 -1.16
#